data_4269a4d9aa71f8096155b67394900c61
#
_entry.id   4269a4d9aa71f8096155b67394900c61
#
_cell.length_a   1.000
_cell.length_b   1.000
_cell.length_c   1.000
_cell.angle_alpha   90.00
_cell.angle_beta   90.00
_cell.angle_gamma   90.00
#
_symmetry.space_group_name_H-M   'P 1'
#
loop_
_entity.id
_entity.type
_entity.pdbx_description
1 polymer ?
#
loop_
_entity_poly.entity_id
_entity_poly.type
_entity_poly.pdbx_seq_one_letter_code
_entity_poly.pdbx_strand_id
1 'polypeptide(L)'
;MPVSVRYIVNDVDAAIAFYRDALGFKVDMHPAPGFAMLSRGELRMLLNKPGAGGAGQAMPDGNSPAPGGWNRIQIEMSDLVGTVEKLTVRGVRFRNQIVEGNGGKQILAEDPSGNPIELFEPSPRTR
;
A
#
# COMPACT_ATOMS: atom_id res chain seq x y z
N MET A 1 19.77 -10.56 -0.98
CA MET A 1 19.48 -9.31 -0.24
C MET A 1 18.00 -9.00 -0.36
N PRO A 2 17.28 -8.88 0.75
CA PRO A 2 15.87 -8.49 0.67
C PRO A 2 15.72 -7.04 0.24
N VAL A 3 14.62 -6.76 -0.45
CA VAL A 3 14.24 -5.41 -0.82
C VAL A 3 12.95 -5.08 -0.09
N SER A 4 12.91 -3.91 0.53
CA SER A 4 11.74 -3.43 1.26
C SER A 4 11.27 -2.11 0.67
N VAL A 5 9.98 -1.86 0.80
CA VAL A 5 9.40 -0.56 0.47
C VAL A 5 8.89 0.07 1.77
N ARG A 6 9.06 1.37 1.89
CA ARG A 6 8.57 2.10 3.05
C ARG A 6 7.42 3.00 2.66
N TYR A 7 6.33 2.89 3.42
CA TYR A 7 5.20 3.79 3.30
C TYR A 7 5.10 4.61 4.59
N ILE A 8 4.99 5.91 4.42
CA ILE A 8 4.71 6.81 5.55
C ILE A 8 3.21 6.84 5.75
N VAL A 9 2.77 6.60 6.98
CA VAL A 9 1.34 6.55 7.31
C VAL A 9 1.07 7.39 8.55
N ASN A 10 -0.12 7.97 8.64
CA ASN A 10 -0.48 8.82 9.78
C ASN A 10 -0.89 7.99 11.00
N ASP A 11 -1.40 6.79 10.77
CA ASP A 11 -1.89 5.89 11.82
C ASP A 11 -1.46 4.47 11.45
N VAL A 12 -0.48 3.96 12.19
CA VAL A 12 0.09 2.63 11.90
C VAL A 12 -0.95 1.53 12.14
N ASP A 13 -1.76 1.63 13.17
CA ASP A 13 -2.78 0.61 13.45
C ASP A 13 -3.83 0.55 12.33
N ALA A 14 -4.29 1.70 11.86
CA ALA A 14 -5.23 1.76 10.73
C ALA A 14 -4.60 1.20 9.46
N ALA A 15 -3.33 1.51 9.21
CA ALA A 15 -2.61 0.97 8.05
C ALA A 15 -2.46 -0.55 8.14
N ILE A 16 -2.11 -1.08 9.30
CA ILE A 16 -2.02 -2.52 9.51
C ILE A 16 -3.35 -3.20 9.18
N ALA A 17 -4.46 -2.67 9.70
CA ALA A 17 -5.78 -3.23 9.44
C ALA A 17 -6.09 -3.25 7.93
N PHE A 18 -5.77 -2.16 7.23
CA PHE A 18 -5.99 -2.07 5.80
C PHE A 18 -5.15 -3.10 5.03
N TYR A 19 -3.84 -3.11 5.23
CA TYR A 19 -2.96 -3.99 4.47
C TYR A 19 -3.20 -5.46 4.78
N ARG A 20 -3.48 -5.78 6.04
CA ARG A 20 -3.75 -7.15 6.46
C ARG A 20 -5.12 -7.62 5.97
N ASP A 21 -6.17 -6.85 6.23
CA ASP A 21 -7.55 -7.32 6.03
C ASP A 21 -8.04 -7.12 4.60
N ALA A 22 -7.60 -6.05 3.93
CA ALA A 22 -8.02 -5.78 2.56
C ALA A 22 -7.07 -6.37 1.52
N LEU A 23 -5.76 -6.41 1.78
CA LEU A 23 -4.77 -6.79 0.78
C LEU A 23 -3.97 -8.05 1.12
N GLY A 24 -4.26 -8.71 2.24
CA GLY A 24 -3.67 -9.99 2.56
C GLY A 24 -2.22 -9.96 3.02
N PHE A 25 -1.75 -8.84 3.57
CA PHE A 25 -0.42 -8.78 4.16
C PHE A 25 -0.39 -9.50 5.50
N LYS A 26 0.79 -10.02 5.84
CA LYS A 26 1.09 -10.60 7.15
C LYS A 26 1.84 -9.56 7.98
N VAL A 27 1.51 -9.45 9.27
CA VAL A 27 2.25 -8.59 10.18
C VAL A 27 3.42 -9.39 10.73
N ASP A 28 4.65 -8.96 10.41
CA ASP A 28 5.86 -9.64 10.86
C ASP A 28 6.36 -9.12 12.19
N MET A 29 6.27 -7.80 12.40
CA MET A 29 6.57 -7.20 13.70
C MET A 29 5.87 -5.86 13.85
N HIS A 30 5.55 -5.51 15.09
CA HIS A 30 4.95 -4.21 15.43
C HIS A 30 5.49 -3.82 16.81
N PRO A 31 6.79 -3.45 16.89
CA PRO A 31 7.47 -3.27 18.20
C PRO A 31 7.11 -1.95 18.89
N ALA A 32 6.58 -0.98 18.15
CA ALA A 32 6.26 0.34 18.69
C ALA A 32 5.06 0.92 17.95
N PRO A 33 4.30 1.85 18.57
CA PRO A 33 3.10 2.41 17.93
C PRO A 33 3.36 3.10 16.59
N GLY A 34 4.57 3.63 16.39
CA GLY A 34 4.90 4.37 15.17
C GLY A 34 5.59 3.57 14.07
N PHE A 35 5.77 2.25 14.27
CA PHE A 35 6.49 1.42 13.30
C PHE A 35 5.92 0.01 13.24
N ALA A 36 5.80 -0.53 12.02
CA ALA A 36 5.48 -1.94 11.81
C ALA A 36 6.17 -2.44 10.54
N MET A 37 6.39 -3.75 10.49
CA MET A 37 6.91 -4.43 9.31
C MET A 37 5.91 -5.51 8.91
N LEU A 38 5.51 -5.47 7.64
CA LEU A 38 4.56 -6.39 7.05
C LEU A 38 5.20 -7.06 5.84
N SER A 39 4.61 -8.16 5.40
CA SER A 39 5.07 -8.82 4.18
C SER A 39 3.90 -9.43 3.40
N ARG A 40 4.08 -9.53 2.09
CA ARG A 40 3.18 -10.23 1.19
C ARG A 40 4.04 -10.86 0.09
N GLY A 41 4.07 -12.20 0.05
CA GLY A 41 5.03 -12.89 -0.80
C GLY A 41 6.45 -12.49 -0.42
N GLU A 42 7.23 -12.08 -1.40
CA GLU A 42 8.60 -11.63 -1.17
C GLU A 42 8.71 -10.14 -0.87
N LEU A 43 7.61 -9.40 -0.96
CA LEU A 43 7.61 -7.97 -0.65
C LEU A 43 7.61 -7.77 0.86
N ARG A 44 8.54 -6.94 1.33
CA ARG A 44 8.57 -6.47 2.71
C ARG A 44 8.16 -5.00 2.72
N MET A 45 7.18 -4.66 3.55
CA MET A 45 6.68 -3.30 3.68
C MET A 45 6.97 -2.78 5.08
N LEU A 46 7.56 -1.60 5.14
CA LEU A 46 7.84 -0.91 6.40
C LEU A 46 6.88 0.27 6.53
N LEU A 47 6.18 0.35 7.65
CA LEU A 47 5.23 1.43 7.93
C LEU A 47 5.81 2.30 9.04
N ASN A 48 5.94 3.60 8.77
CA ASN A 48 6.40 4.55 9.77
C ASN A 48 5.44 5.74 9.84
N LYS A 49 5.12 6.13 11.07
CA LYS A 49 4.44 7.38 11.33
C LYS A 49 5.44 8.53 11.23
N PRO A 50 5.06 9.72 10.75
CA PRO A 50 5.94 10.89 10.81
C PRO A 50 6.45 11.11 12.23
N GLY A 51 7.75 11.35 12.38
CA GLY A 51 8.41 11.53 13.67
C GLY A 51 8.86 10.25 14.34
N ALA A 52 8.43 9.08 13.87
CA ALA A 52 8.76 7.80 14.50
C ALA A 52 10.02 7.18 13.90
N GLY A 53 10.94 6.76 14.76
CA GLY A 53 12.18 6.11 14.36
C GLY A 53 13.03 6.99 13.46
N GLY A 54 14.06 6.40 12.85
CA GLY A 54 14.93 7.15 11.95
C GLY A 54 14.23 7.57 10.66
N ALA A 55 13.37 6.72 10.13
CA ALA A 55 12.72 6.97 8.85
C ALA A 55 11.61 8.01 8.90
N GLY A 56 11.04 8.25 10.07
CA GLY A 56 10.00 9.27 10.24
C GLY A 56 10.53 10.65 10.58
N GLN A 57 11.83 10.81 10.75
CA GLN A 57 12.44 12.06 11.19
C GLN A 57 12.33 13.14 10.12
N ALA A 58 12.17 14.38 10.57
CA ALA A 58 12.20 15.54 9.67
C ALA A 58 13.56 15.68 9.00
N MET A 59 13.56 16.24 7.79
CA MET A 59 14.78 16.57 7.09
C MET A 59 15.45 17.81 7.72
N PRO A 60 16.75 18.05 7.42
CA PRO A 60 17.44 19.21 7.98
C PRO A 60 16.75 20.55 7.70
N ASP A 61 16.00 20.66 6.60
CA ASP A 61 15.25 21.87 6.24
C ASP A 61 13.88 21.97 6.92
N GLY A 62 13.56 21.03 7.82
CA GLY A 62 12.31 21.02 8.55
C GLY A 62 11.18 20.25 7.88
N ASN A 63 11.35 19.78 6.65
CA ASN A 63 10.32 18.99 5.98
C ASN A 63 10.20 17.61 6.60
N SER A 64 8.99 17.23 6.99
CA SER A 64 8.71 15.89 7.53
C SER A 64 8.26 14.94 6.43
N PRO A 65 8.63 13.66 6.52
CA PRO A 65 8.03 12.66 5.64
C PRO A 65 6.51 12.69 5.77
N ALA A 66 5.83 12.56 4.65
CA ALA A 66 4.37 12.60 4.60
C ALA A 66 3.83 11.52 3.65
N PRO A 67 2.61 11.02 3.91
CA PRO A 67 1.99 10.04 3.01
C PRO A 67 1.51 10.70 1.71
N GLY A 68 1.16 9.86 0.74
CA GLY A 68 0.62 10.29 -0.55
C GLY A 68 1.62 10.08 -1.69
N GLY A 69 1.54 10.94 -2.69
CA GLY A 69 2.40 10.86 -3.86
C GLY A 69 1.88 9.93 -4.93
N TRP A 70 2.76 9.53 -5.86
CA TRP A 70 2.40 8.72 -7.03
C TRP A 70 3.18 7.42 -7.13
N ASN A 71 4.32 7.31 -6.47
CA ASN A 71 5.07 6.06 -6.42
C ASN A 71 4.29 5.05 -5.61
N ARG A 72 4.22 3.80 -6.09
CA ARG A 72 3.39 2.79 -5.47
C ARG A 72 3.89 1.39 -5.78
N ILE A 73 3.49 0.48 -4.92
CA ILE A 73 3.62 -0.95 -5.21
C ILE A 73 2.50 -1.38 -6.15
N GLN A 74 2.74 -2.43 -6.92
CA GLN A 74 1.73 -3.07 -7.74
C GLN A 74 1.45 -4.45 -7.17
N ILE A 75 0.19 -4.78 -6.98
CA ILE A 75 -0.25 -6.11 -6.56
C ILE A 75 -1.04 -6.71 -7.71
N GLU A 76 -0.57 -7.85 -8.21
CA GLU A 76 -1.24 -8.56 -9.29
C GLU A 76 -2.33 -9.46 -8.73
N MET A 77 -3.44 -9.56 -9.44
CA MET A 77 -4.57 -10.39 -9.05
C MET A 77 -5.34 -10.88 -10.26
N SER A 78 -6.17 -11.91 -10.07
CA SER A 78 -6.85 -12.59 -11.15
C SER A 78 -8.24 -12.04 -11.48
N ASP A 79 -8.88 -11.31 -10.56
CA ASP A 79 -10.24 -10.80 -10.73
C ASP A 79 -10.30 -9.38 -10.19
N LEU A 80 -9.89 -8.43 -11.02
CA LEU A 80 -9.83 -7.04 -10.58
C LEU A 80 -11.22 -6.46 -10.33
N VAL A 81 -12.19 -6.72 -11.22
CA VAL A 81 -13.54 -6.19 -11.06
C VAL A 81 -14.17 -6.67 -9.76
N GLY A 82 -14.10 -7.97 -9.50
CA GLY A 82 -14.65 -8.54 -8.26
C GLY A 82 -13.92 -8.03 -7.01
N THR A 83 -12.61 -7.87 -7.11
CA THR A 83 -11.81 -7.33 -6.01
C THR A 83 -12.21 -5.90 -5.69
N VAL A 84 -12.38 -5.05 -6.71
CA VAL A 84 -12.79 -3.66 -6.51
C VAL A 84 -14.17 -3.60 -5.84
N GLU A 85 -15.10 -4.44 -6.26
CA GLU A 85 -16.42 -4.50 -5.63
C GLU A 85 -16.32 -4.84 -4.14
N LYS A 86 -15.54 -5.84 -3.79
CA LYS A 86 -15.34 -6.25 -2.39
C LYS A 86 -14.70 -5.14 -1.56
N LEU A 87 -13.67 -4.51 -2.11
CA LEU A 87 -12.96 -3.44 -1.42
C LEU A 87 -13.83 -2.20 -1.24
N THR A 88 -14.67 -1.90 -2.23
CA THR A 88 -15.62 -0.78 -2.14
C THR A 88 -16.60 -1.00 -0.98
N VAL A 89 -17.11 -2.21 -0.83
CA VAL A 89 -18.00 -2.55 0.30
C VAL A 89 -17.29 -2.38 1.63
N ARG A 90 -15.99 -2.65 1.69
CA ARG A 90 -15.16 -2.45 2.90
C ARG A 90 -14.84 -0.98 3.17
N GLY A 91 -15.20 -0.06 2.27
CA GLY A 91 -14.92 1.37 2.44
C GLY A 91 -13.57 1.81 1.90
N VAL A 92 -12.90 0.98 1.11
CA VAL A 92 -11.62 1.35 0.49
C VAL A 92 -11.87 2.43 -0.56
N ARG A 93 -11.03 3.47 -0.56
CA ARG A 93 -11.11 4.55 -1.53
C ARG A 93 -10.22 4.26 -2.73
N PHE A 94 -10.63 4.77 -3.89
CA PHE A 94 -9.87 4.65 -5.13
C PHE A 94 -9.68 6.04 -5.72
N ARG A 95 -8.52 6.28 -6.35
CA ARG A 95 -8.25 7.55 -7.02
C ARG A 95 -8.92 7.65 -8.38
N ASN A 96 -9.24 6.52 -8.99
CA ASN A 96 -9.78 6.46 -10.35
C ASN A 96 -10.71 5.27 -10.50
N GLN A 97 -11.15 5.05 -11.72
CA GLN A 97 -11.86 3.86 -12.15
C GLN A 97 -10.88 2.93 -12.83
N ILE A 98 -11.31 1.68 -13.08
CA ILE A 98 -10.47 0.70 -13.77
C ILE A 98 -10.10 1.23 -15.15
N VAL A 99 -8.79 1.23 -15.43
CA VAL A 99 -8.23 1.62 -16.72
C VAL A 99 -7.73 0.38 -17.43
N GLU A 100 -8.12 0.22 -18.69
CA GLU A 100 -7.61 -0.87 -19.52
C GLU A 100 -6.51 -0.37 -20.42
N GLY A 101 -5.41 -1.10 -20.45
CA GLY A 101 -4.29 -0.88 -21.34
C GLY A 101 -3.92 -2.14 -22.07
N ASN A 102 -2.83 -2.11 -22.83
CA ASN A 102 -2.37 -3.28 -23.59
C ASN A 102 -1.92 -4.42 -22.67
N GLY A 103 -1.35 -4.10 -21.51
CA GLY A 103 -0.84 -5.11 -20.58
C GLY A 103 -1.87 -5.70 -19.66
N GLY A 104 -3.03 -5.07 -19.51
CA GLY A 104 -4.07 -5.52 -18.59
C GLY A 104 -4.92 -4.38 -18.06
N LYS A 105 -5.54 -4.61 -16.92
CA LYS A 105 -6.39 -3.64 -16.23
C LYS A 105 -5.75 -3.20 -14.94
N GLN A 106 -5.96 -1.95 -14.54
CA GLN A 106 -5.40 -1.45 -13.27
C GLN A 106 -6.29 -0.39 -12.66
N ILE A 107 -6.14 -0.20 -11.36
CA ILE A 107 -6.80 0.84 -10.58
C ILE A 107 -5.90 1.24 -9.42
N LEU A 108 -6.01 2.48 -8.97
CA LEU A 108 -5.27 2.95 -7.80
C LEU A 108 -6.18 2.97 -6.58
N ALA A 109 -5.91 2.07 -5.65
CA ALA A 109 -6.51 2.11 -4.32
C ALA A 109 -5.70 3.06 -3.44
N GLU A 110 -6.31 3.54 -2.37
CA GLU A 110 -5.62 4.34 -1.35
C GLU A 110 -5.70 3.66 0.00
N ASP A 111 -4.57 3.67 0.73
CA ASP A 111 -4.60 3.25 2.12
C ASP A 111 -5.24 4.36 2.98
N PRO A 112 -5.47 4.15 4.29
CA PRO A 112 -6.11 5.15 5.14
C PRO A 112 -5.39 6.50 5.20
N SER A 113 -4.11 6.55 4.86
CA SER A 113 -3.32 7.78 4.84
C SER A 113 -3.25 8.43 3.45
N GLY A 114 -3.89 7.82 2.44
CA GLY A 114 -3.88 8.33 1.07
C GLY A 114 -2.70 7.86 0.22
N ASN A 115 -1.94 6.87 0.66
CA ASN A 115 -0.89 6.30 -0.17
C ASN A 115 -1.49 5.42 -1.25
N PRO A 116 -0.97 5.50 -2.49
CA PRO A 116 -1.51 4.70 -3.59
C PRO A 116 -0.99 3.28 -3.58
N ILE A 117 -1.86 2.34 -3.93
CA ILE A 117 -1.52 0.95 -4.24
C ILE A 117 -2.16 0.64 -5.58
N GLU A 118 -1.37 0.15 -6.52
CA GLU A 118 -1.88 -0.23 -7.82
C GLU A 118 -2.31 -1.69 -7.78
N LEU A 119 -3.58 -1.95 -8.10
CA LEU A 119 -4.10 -3.30 -8.25
C LEU A 119 -4.15 -3.59 -9.75
N PHE A 120 -3.58 -4.72 -10.16
CA PHE A 120 -3.35 -5.02 -11.56
C PHE A 120 -3.79 -6.44 -11.90
N GLU A 121 -4.54 -6.57 -12.99
CA GLU A 121 -4.86 -7.86 -13.58
C GLU A 121 -4.24 -7.92 -14.96
N PRO A 122 -3.28 -8.84 -15.20
CA PRO A 122 -2.63 -8.92 -16.50
C PRO A 122 -3.61 -9.43 -17.57
N SER A 123 -3.40 -8.95 -18.78
CA SER A 123 -4.10 -9.45 -19.95
C SER A 123 -3.72 -10.92 -20.18
N PRO A 124 -4.67 -11.78 -20.65
CA PRO A 124 -4.33 -13.17 -20.95
C PRO A 124 -3.18 -13.34 -21.93
N ARG A 125 -2.94 -12.33 -22.78
CA ARG A 125 -1.89 -12.37 -23.80
C ARG A 125 -0.48 -12.13 -23.25
N THR A 126 -0.37 -11.62 -22.04
CA THR A 126 0.93 -11.27 -21.45
C THR A 126 1.50 -12.37 -20.57
N ARG A 127 0.87 -13.52 -20.57
CA ARG A 127 1.34 -14.66 -19.77
C ARG A 127 2.24 -15.56 -20.58
#